data_60f1a175c345c1fbd1d091c9ea365c8b
#
_entry.id   60f1a175c345c1fbd1d091c9ea365c8b
#
_cell.length_a   1.000
_cell.length_b   1.000
_cell.length_c   1.000
_cell.angle_alpha   90.00
_cell.angle_beta   90.00
_cell.angle_gamma   90.00
#
_symmetry.space_group_name_H-M   'P 1'
#
loop_
_entity.id
_entity.type
_entity.pdbx_description
1 polymer ?
#
loop_
_entity_poly.entity_id
_entity_poly.type
_entity_poly.pdbx_seq_one_letter_code
_entity_poly.pdbx_strand_id
1 'polypeptide(L)'
;PQTKIYALGHGVYNPLYILKLVKIMRNYDIVHTHNSSPQLFVAIANLFCSQKLISTEHTTSNRKREWRWYAPIESWMYGQYNHVICISQIAEDKLREYMGGVWLDKTNPKYKQISTINNGVDVKAISDATPDNALLSLKEQRKAILMVAGFRDAKDQDTVVKALGLLNNNNFEVWFAGVGIRQEIVKQLSESLGVSERVRFLGLRTDIPNVLR
;
A
#
# COMPACT_ATOMS: atom_id res chain seq x y z
N PRO A 1 -0.99 -1.74 -26.22
CA PRO A 1 -1.21 -0.29 -26.25
C PRO A 1 -0.25 0.37 -25.24
N GLN A 2 0.49 1.38 -25.69
CA GLN A 2 1.37 2.11 -24.79
C GLN A 2 0.51 3.00 -23.88
N THR A 3 0.65 2.82 -22.58
CA THR A 3 0.00 3.70 -21.59
C THR A 3 0.61 5.09 -21.66
N LYS A 4 -0.22 6.10 -21.86
CA LYS A 4 0.21 7.49 -21.90
C LYS A 4 0.48 7.99 -20.49
N ILE A 5 1.67 8.51 -20.23
CA ILE A 5 2.10 9.01 -18.92
C ILE A 5 2.14 10.54 -18.94
N TYR A 6 1.52 11.17 -17.95
CA TYR A 6 1.52 12.63 -17.76
C TYR A 6 2.23 12.98 -16.44
N ALA A 7 3.40 13.57 -16.51
CA ALA A 7 4.07 14.14 -15.34
C ALA A 7 3.48 15.53 -15.03
N LEU A 8 2.87 15.69 -13.85
CA LEU A 8 2.28 16.97 -13.45
C LEU A 8 3.33 17.99 -12.97
N GLY A 9 4.48 17.50 -12.48
CA GLY A 9 5.59 18.33 -11.99
C GLY A 9 6.15 17.82 -10.66
N HIS A 10 6.97 18.62 -9.99
CA HIS A 10 7.61 18.30 -8.72
C HIS A 10 6.81 18.90 -7.55
N GLY A 11 6.75 18.16 -6.42
CA GLY A 11 6.02 18.56 -5.20
C GLY A 11 4.58 18.04 -5.18
N VAL A 12 4.07 17.82 -3.95
CA VAL A 12 2.78 17.14 -3.74
C VAL A 12 1.60 18.10 -3.74
N TYR A 13 1.80 19.35 -3.33
CA TYR A 13 0.72 20.31 -3.05
C TYR A 13 0.79 21.58 -3.93
N ASN A 14 0.97 21.42 -5.25
CA ASN A 14 0.96 22.57 -6.17
C ASN A 14 -0.46 22.79 -6.73
N PRO A 15 -1.14 23.92 -6.43
CA PRO A 15 -2.50 24.20 -6.89
C PRO A 15 -2.62 24.27 -8.43
N LEU A 16 -1.54 24.58 -9.15
CA LEU A 16 -1.52 24.59 -10.61
C LEU A 16 -1.80 23.19 -11.22
N TYR A 17 -1.68 22.12 -10.44
CA TYR A 17 -2.05 20.78 -10.89
C TYR A 17 -3.54 20.66 -11.19
N ILE A 18 -4.40 21.47 -10.54
CA ILE A 18 -5.84 21.47 -10.81
C ILE A 18 -6.10 21.82 -12.27
N LEU A 19 -5.47 22.86 -12.80
CA LEU A 19 -5.63 23.28 -14.20
C LEU A 19 -5.14 22.20 -15.18
N LYS A 20 -3.99 21.57 -14.86
CA LYS A 20 -3.45 20.48 -15.68
C LYS A 20 -4.38 19.26 -15.64
N LEU A 21 -4.90 18.91 -14.45
CA LEU A 21 -5.83 17.82 -14.26
C LEU A 21 -7.14 18.03 -15.03
N VAL A 22 -7.73 19.23 -14.97
CA VAL A 22 -8.93 19.56 -15.76
C VAL A 22 -8.70 19.30 -17.25
N LYS A 23 -7.55 19.75 -17.79
CA LYS A 23 -7.21 19.53 -19.21
C LYS A 23 -7.04 18.06 -19.56
N ILE A 24 -6.43 17.26 -18.67
CA ILE A 24 -6.22 15.83 -18.88
C ILE A 24 -7.52 15.07 -18.73
N MET A 25 -8.24 15.31 -17.62
CA MET A 25 -9.45 14.55 -17.25
C MET A 25 -10.55 14.64 -18.30
N ARG A 26 -10.69 15.76 -18.99
CA ARG A 26 -11.68 15.95 -20.09
C ARG A 26 -11.55 14.96 -21.25
N ASN A 27 -10.42 14.25 -21.34
CA ASN A 27 -10.19 13.25 -22.38
C ASN A 27 -10.54 11.82 -21.93
N TYR A 28 -11.12 11.64 -20.74
CA TYR A 28 -11.42 10.34 -20.15
C TYR A 28 -12.81 10.33 -19.53
N ASP A 29 -13.52 9.21 -19.63
CA ASP A 29 -14.86 9.05 -19.05
C ASP A 29 -14.79 8.76 -17.54
N ILE A 30 -13.74 8.07 -17.10
CA ILE A 30 -13.54 7.66 -15.71
C ILE A 30 -12.14 8.09 -15.26
N VAL A 31 -12.05 8.64 -14.06
CA VAL A 31 -10.80 8.99 -13.41
C VAL A 31 -10.68 8.20 -12.11
N HIS A 32 -9.64 7.38 -12.03
CA HIS A 32 -9.37 6.55 -10.85
C HIS A 32 -8.17 7.10 -10.08
N THR A 33 -8.36 7.38 -8.80
CA THR A 33 -7.33 7.94 -7.93
C THR A 33 -6.83 6.92 -6.90
N HIS A 34 -5.56 7.05 -6.56
CA HIS A 34 -4.93 6.30 -5.48
C HIS A 34 -4.26 7.27 -4.52
N ASN A 35 -4.47 7.10 -3.22
CA ASN A 35 -3.98 7.94 -2.13
C ASN A 35 -4.67 9.30 -1.98
N SER A 36 -4.65 9.82 -0.75
CA SER A 36 -5.44 10.97 -0.31
C SER A 36 -5.09 12.30 -0.98
N SER A 37 -3.82 12.54 -1.36
CA SER A 37 -3.45 13.82 -1.98
C SER A 37 -4.01 13.95 -3.41
N PRO A 38 -3.82 12.97 -4.31
CA PRO A 38 -4.49 12.97 -5.62
C PRO A 38 -6.01 13.02 -5.53
N GLN A 39 -6.63 12.37 -4.54
CA GLN A 39 -8.08 12.40 -4.34
C GLN A 39 -8.61 13.83 -4.23
N LEU A 40 -8.01 14.67 -3.38
CA LEU A 40 -8.45 16.03 -3.17
C LEU A 40 -8.30 16.88 -4.44
N PHE A 41 -7.14 16.81 -5.10
CA PHE A 41 -6.89 17.59 -6.33
C PHE A 41 -7.83 17.19 -7.46
N VAL A 42 -8.09 15.90 -7.64
CA VAL A 42 -9.02 15.38 -8.65
C VAL A 42 -10.45 15.77 -8.32
N ALA A 43 -10.89 15.69 -7.06
CA ALA A 43 -12.21 16.14 -6.63
C ALA A 43 -12.45 17.62 -6.96
N ILE A 44 -11.45 18.49 -6.67
CA ILE A 44 -11.52 19.92 -7.01
C ILE A 44 -11.53 20.12 -8.54
N ALA A 45 -10.66 19.45 -9.27
CA ALA A 45 -10.59 19.55 -10.72
C ALA A 45 -11.91 19.12 -11.38
N ASN A 46 -12.59 18.12 -10.81
CA ASN A 46 -13.85 17.59 -11.33
C ASN A 46 -15.03 18.56 -11.24
N LEU A 47 -14.95 19.58 -10.41
CA LEU A 47 -15.93 20.67 -10.42
C LEU A 47 -15.99 21.42 -11.77
N PHE A 48 -14.93 21.27 -12.60
CA PHE A 48 -14.80 21.92 -13.90
C PHE A 48 -14.91 20.95 -15.09
N CYS A 49 -15.13 19.63 -14.87
CA CYS A 49 -15.17 18.65 -15.95
C CYS A 49 -16.23 17.55 -15.82
N SER A 50 -16.80 17.28 -14.65
CA SER A 50 -17.92 16.35 -14.43
C SER A 50 -17.65 14.90 -14.83
N GLN A 51 -16.44 14.37 -14.61
CA GLN A 51 -16.08 12.99 -14.90
C GLN A 51 -16.54 12.03 -13.80
N LYS A 52 -16.68 10.73 -14.13
CA LYS A 52 -16.93 9.69 -13.11
C LYS A 52 -15.65 9.45 -12.31
N LEU A 53 -15.73 9.63 -11.00
CA LEU A 53 -14.59 9.47 -10.10
C LEU A 53 -14.65 8.15 -9.34
N ILE A 54 -13.57 7.42 -9.36
CA ILE A 54 -13.33 6.23 -8.51
C ILE A 54 -12.07 6.48 -7.68
N SER A 55 -12.05 5.98 -6.46
CA SER A 55 -10.86 6.03 -5.61
C SER A 55 -10.56 4.69 -4.97
N THR A 56 -9.27 4.40 -4.73
CA THR A 56 -8.85 3.25 -3.92
C THR A 56 -8.15 3.70 -2.65
N GLU A 57 -8.67 3.25 -1.51
CA GLU A 57 -8.06 3.38 -0.18
C GLU A 57 -7.11 2.22 0.08
N HIS A 58 -5.82 2.54 0.27
CA HIS A 58 -4.75 1.56 0.47
C HIS A 58 -4.36 1.37 1.95
N THR A 59 -4.93 2.16 2.85
CA THR A 59 -4.55 2.17 4.27
C THR A 59 -5.77 2.19 5.17
N THR A 60 -5.61 1.68 6.38
CA THR A 60 -6.62 1.75 7.45
C THR A 60 -6.55 3.05 8.23
N SER A 61 -5.46 3.81 8.10
CA SER A 61 -5.22 5.07 8.81
C SER A 61 -4.64 6.13 7.87
N ASN A 62 -5.01 7.37 8.13
CA ASN A 62 -4.49 8.54 7.44
C ASN A 62 -4.22 9.63 8.49
N ARG A 63 -2.96 10.08 8.61
CA ARG A 63 -2.57 11.11 9.58
C ARG A 63 -3.45 12.35 9.52
N LYS A 64 -3.99 12.71 8.35
CA LYS A 64 -4.87 13.88 8.20
C LYS A 64 -6.20 13.71 8.96
N ARG A 65 -6.65 12.47 9.21
CA ARG A 65 -7.87 12.17 9.98
C ARG A 65 -7.73 12.50 11.48
N GLU A 66 -6.51 12.68 11.97
CA GLU A 66 -6.24 13.19 13.31
C GLU A 66 -6.59 14.70 13.43
N TRP A 67 -6.68 15.41 12.32
CA TRP A 67 -6.99 16.84 12.27
C TRP A 67 -8.50 17.07 12.17
N ARG A 68 -9.14 17.41 13.26
CA ARG A 68 -10.60 17.61 13.31
C ARG A 68 -11.12 18.64 12.29
N TRP A 69 -10.33 19.66 11.97
CA TRP A 69 -10.69 20.67 10.96
C TRP A 69 -10.67 20.12 9.53
N TYR A 70 -9.99 19.01 9.27
CA TYR A 70 -9.88 18.40 7.93
C TYR A 70 -11.08 17.49 7.63
N ALA A 71 -11.79 17.01 8.63
CA ALA A 71 -12.92 16.09 8.45
C ALA A 71 -14.03 16.61 7.50
N PRO A 72 -14.47 17.89 7.56
CA PRO A 72 -15.45 18.40 6.60
C PRO A 72 -14.93 18.42 5.15
N ILE A 73 -13.64 18.72 4.95
CA ILE A 73 -13.01 18.72 3.63
C ILE A 73 -12.96 17.29 3.07
N GLU A 74 -12.59 16.33 3.90
CA GLU A 74 -12.50 14.92 3.49
C GLU A 74 -13.89 14.34 3.22
N SER A 75 -14.89 14.67 4.04
CA SER A 75 -16.28 14.27 3.81
C SER A 75 -16.83 14.84 2.50
N TRP A 76 -16.58 16.12 2.20
CA TRP A 76 -16.92 16.71 0.92
C TRP A 76 -16.20 16.01 -0.23
N MET A 77 -14.90 15.76 -0.09
CA MET A 77 -14.08 15.09 -1.11
C MET A 77 -14.64 13.71 -1.47
N TYR A 78 -14.91 12.87 -0.46
CA TYR A 78 -15.52 11.54 -0.70
C TYR A 78 -16.91 11.65 -1.33
N GLY A 79 -17.66 12.70 -1.00
CA GLY A 79 -18.94 12.98 -1.61
C GLY A 79 -18.89 13.24 -3.12
N GLN A 80 -17.73 13.62 -3.67
CA GLN A 80 -17.52 13.82 -5.11
C GLN A 80 -17.27 12.51 -5.87
N TYR A 81 -16.89 11.44 -5.17
CA TYR A 81 -16.59 10.15 -5.79
C TYR A 81 -17.84 9.32 -6.03
N ASN A 82 -17.96 8.76 -7.22
CA ASN A 82 -19.02 7.82 -7.55
C ASN A 82 -18.84 6.49 -6.81
N HIS A 83 -17.56 6.09 -6.60
CA HIS A 83 -17.24 4.86 -5.89
C HIS A 83 -15.89 4.94 -5.18
N VAL A 84 -15.81 4.32 -4.00
CA VAL A 84 -14.57 4.18 -3.22
C VAL A 84 -14.32 2.69 -2.98
N ILE A 85 -13.20 2.21 -3.44
CA ILE A 85 -12.73 0.83 -3.27
C ILE A 85 -11.81 0.79 -2.06
N CYS A 86 -12.07 -0.08 -1.10
CA CYS A 86 -11.17 -0.38 0.00
C CYS A 86 -10.47 -1.72 -0.26
N ILE A 87 -9.14 -1.79 -0.04
CA ILE A 87 -8.38 -3.01 -0.35
C ILE A 87 -8.56 -4.15 0.67
N SER A 88 -9.32 -3.91 1.75
CA SER A 88 -9.67 -4.92 2.76
C SER A 88 -10.93 -4.49 3.51
N GLN A 89 -11.61 -5.46 4.13
CA GLN A 89 -12.77 -5.17 4.97
C GLN A 89 -12.43 -4.22 6.13
N ILE A 90 -11.27 -4.39 6.75
CA ILE A 90 -10.81 -3.51 7.83
C ILE A 90 -10.66 -2.06 7.33
N ALA A 91 -10.15 -1.86 6.11
CA ALA A 91 -10.03 -0.51 5.54
C ALA A 91 -11.41 0.10 5.26
N GLU A 92 -12.38 -0.70 4.79
CA GLU A 92 -13.76 -0.27 4.59
C GLU A 92 -14.43 0.13 5.91
N ASP A 93 -14.34 -0.74 6.93
CA ASP A 93 -14.95 -0.50 8.23
C ASP A 93 -14.40 0.77 8.89
N LYS A 94 -13.08 0.98 8.84
CA LYS A 94 -12.43 2.19 9.35
C LYS A 94 -12.80 3.44 8.57
N LEU A 95 -12.94 3.37 7.26
CA LEU A 95 -13.40 4.49 6.45
C LEU A 95 -14.85 4.85 6.79
N ARG A 96 -15.74 3.87 6.89
CA ARG A 96 -17.16 4.08 7.25
C ARG A 96 -17.31 4.64 8.66
N GLU A 97 -16.57 4.10 9.62
CA GLU A 97 -16.53 4.59 10.99
C GLU A 97 -16.12 6.08 11.03
N TYR A 98 -15.09 6.44 10.29
CA TYR A 98 -14.60 7.81 10.20
C TYR A 98 -15.61 8.76 9.53
N MET A 99 -16.23 8.33 8.42
CA MET A 99 -17.21 9.13 7.69
C MET A 99 -18.53 9.28 8.46
N GLY A 100 -18.93 8.28 9.22
CA GLY A 100 -20.13 8.28 10.05
C GLY A 100 -21.46 8.44 9.28
N GLY A 101 -22.54 8.70 10.02
CA GLY A 101 -23.84 9.10 9.46
C GLY A 101 -24.34 8.19 8.33
N VAL A 102 -24.66 8.78 7.19
CA VAL A 102 -25.21 8.08 6.01
C VAL A 102 -24.32 6.98 5.42
N TRP A 103 -23.03 7.00 5.73
CA TRP A 103 -22.07 5.99 5.27
C TRP A 103 -22.12 4.69 6.07
N LEU A 104 -22.75 4.73 7.26
CA LEU A 104 -23.03 3.56 8.11
C LEU A 104 -24.43 2.97 7.87
N ASP A 105 -25.34 3.76 7.34
CA ASP A 105 -26.72 3.35 7.10
C ASP A 105 -26.84 2.51 5.82
N LYS A 106 -27.02 1.20 5.98
CA LYS A 106 -27.15 0.24 4.86
C LYS A 106 -28.34 0.53 3.92
N THR A 107 -29.33 1.29 4.37
CA THR A 107 -30.49 1.69 3.57
C THR A 107 -30.20 2.90 2.70
N ASN A 108 -29.18 3.69 3.05
CA ASN A 108 -28.82 4.89 2.32
C ASN A 108 -28.01 4.57 1.04
N PRO A 109 -28.31 5.20 -0.12
CA PRO A 109 -27.53 5.03 -1.34
C PRO A 109 -26.03 5.28 -1.18
N LYS A 110 -25.63 6.18 -0.29
CA LYS A 110 -24.22 6.47 0.02
C LYS A 110 -23.47 5.25 0.56
N TYR A 111 -24.16 4.35 1.27
CA TYR A 111 -23.55 3.11 1.73
C TYR A 111 -22.97 2.28 0.59
N LYS A 112 -23.66 2.20 -0.55
CA LYS A 112 -23.26 1.43 -1.73
C LYS A 112 -22.08 2.06 -2.50
N GLN A 113 -21.70 3.29 -2.18
CA GLN A 113 -20.55 3.96 -2.82
C GLN A 113 -19.20 3.48 -2.30
N ILE A 114 -19.17 2.72 -1.20
CA ILE A 114 -17.95 2.12 -0.67
C ILE A 114 -18.08 0.59 -0.76
N SER A 115 -17.04 -0.08 -1.23
CA SER A 115 -16.97 -1.54 -1.24
C SER A 115 -15.55 -2.04 -1.07
N THR A 116 -15.41 -3.26 -0.58
CA THR A 116 -14.13 -3.95 -0.48
C THR A 116 -13.84 -4.72 -1.76
N ILE A 117 -12.67 -4.46 -2.35
CA ILE A 117 -12.06 -5.30 -3.39
C ILE A 117 -10.64 -5.60 -2.93
N ASN A 118 -10.38 -6.81 -2.51
CA ASN A 118 -9.07 -7.22 -2.03
C ASN A 118 -8.00 -7.10 -3.13
N ASN A 119 -6.79 -6.74 -2.73
CA ASN A 119 -5.66 -6.75 -3.65
C ASN A 119 -5.46 -8.15 -4.24
N GLY A 120 -5.20 -8.19 -5.55
CA GLY A 120 -4.87 -9.41 -6.25
C GLY A 120 -3.37 -9.67 -6.28
N VAL A 121 -3.02 -10.94 -6.52
CA VAL A 121 -1.67 -11.38 -6.82
C VAL A 121 -1.72 -12.33 -8.01
N ASP A 122 -0.72 -12.28 -8.89
CA ASP A 122 -0.59 -13.22 -9.99
C ASP A 122 -0.04 -14.56 -9.47
N VAL A 123 -0.96 -15.41 -9.03
CA VAL A 123 -0.63 -16.75 -8.51
C VAL A 123 0.07 -17.60 -9.57
N LYS A 124 -0.34 -17.45 -10.84
CA LYS A 124 0.25 -18.21 -11.94
C LYS A 124 1.70 -17.80 -12.18
N ALA A 125 1.99 -16.50 -12.18
CA ALA A 125 3.36 -16.02 -12.31
C ALA A 125 4.28 -16.56 -11.20
N ILE A 126 3.74 -16.76 -9.98
CA ILE A 126 4.50 -17.34 -8.87
C ILE A 126 4.65 -18.85 -9.07
N SER A 127 3.56 -19.58 -9.41
CA SER A 127 3.61 -21.03 -9.56
C SER A 127 4.48 -21.51 -10.73
N ASP A 128 4.53 -20.74 -11.80
CA ASP A 128 5.30 -21.06 -13.02
C ASP A 128 6.73 -20.51 -12.96
N ALA A 129 7.08 -19.74 -11.93
CA ALA A 129 8.42 -19.17 -11.79
C ALA A 129 9.48 -20.24 -11.57
N THR A 130 10.66 -20.02 -12.13
CA THR A 130 11.84 -20.83 -11.84
C THR A 130 12.43 -20.39 -10.50
N PRO A 131 12.65 -21.31 -9.55
CA PRO A 131 13.30 -20.97 -8.28
C PRO A 131 14.66 -20.29 -8.50
N ASP A 132 15.00 -19.33 -7.62
CA ASP A 132 16.33 -18.74 -7.63
C ASP A 132 17.36 -19.75 -7.05
N ASN A 133 18.13 -20.38 -7.93
CA ASN A 133 19.13 -21.39 -7.55
C ASN A 133 20.20 -20.84 -6.60
N ALA A 134 20.54 -19.54 -6.69
CA ALA A 134 21.49 -18.94 -5.78
C ALA A 134 20.92 -18.87 -4.34
N LEU A 135 19.63 -18.53 -4.21
CA LEU A 135 18.95 -18.55 -2.92
C LEU A 135 18.76 -19.96 -2.38
N LEU A 136 18.43 -20.93 -3.23
CA LEU A 136 18.34 -22.33 -2.82
C LEU A 136 19.68 -22.86 -2.31
N SER A 137 20.79 -22.47 -2.93
CA SER A 137 22.14 -22.82 -2.46
C SER A 137 22.49 -22.18 -1.11
N LEU A 138 21.95 -21.00 -0.82
CA LEU A 138 22.14 -20.31 0.47
C LEU A 138 21.31 -20.90 1.60
N LYS A 139 20.22 -21.60 1.25
CA LYS A 139 19.26 -22.19 2.19
C LYS A 139 19.80 -23.45 2.86
N GLU A 140 20.99 -23.64 3.17
CA GLU A 140 21.55 -24.79 3.88
C GLU A 140 20.48 -25.82 4.34
N GLN A 141 20.49 -26.21 5.63
CA GLN A 141 19.48 -27.13 6.21
C GLN A 141 18.33 -26.42 6.91
N ARG A 142 18.29 -25.09 6.90
CA ARG A 142 17.28 -24.28 7.62
C ARG A 142 16.06 -23.99 6.75
N LYS A 143 14.91 -23.84 7.40
CA LYS A 143 13.68 -23.35 6.77
C LYS A 143 13.74 -21.82 6.69
N ALA A 144 13.69 -21.27 5.49
CA ALA A 144 13.67 -19.83 5.27
C ALA A 144 12.26 -19.28 5.47
N ILE A 145 12.14 -18.23 6.28
CA ILE A 145 10.94 -17.40 6.43
C ILE A 145 11.21 -16.14 5.63
N LEU A 146 10.52 -15.95 4.50
CA LEU A 146 10.70 -14.80 3.62
C LEU A 146 9.72 -13.69 3.96
N MET A 147 10.23 -12.46 4.10
CA MET A 147 9.43 -11.25 4.18
C MET A 147 9.79 -10.29 3.05
N VAL A 148 8.84 -10.04 2.15
CA VAL A 148 8.99 -9.10 1.03
C VAL A 148 8.37 -7.76 1.42
N ALA A 149 9.19 -6.82 1.86
CA ALA A 149 8.72 -5.50 2.27
C ALA A 149 9.87 -4.48 2.34
N GLY A 150 9.57 -3.21 2.03
CA GLY A 150 10.51 -2.11 2.32
C GLY A 150 10.70 -1.93 3.82
N PHE A 151 11.92 -1.56 4.24
CA PHE A 151 12.25 -1.32 5.65
C PHE A 151 11.68 0.03 6.14
N ARG A 152 10.46 -0.03 6.70
CA ARG A 152 9.70 1.10 7.24
C ARG A 152 9.01 0.69 8.54
N ASP A 153 8.70 1.64 9.43
CA ASP A 153 8.04 1.38 10.72
C ASP A 153 6.76 0.53 10.56
N ALA A 154 5.93 0.87 9.59
CA ALA A 154 4.66 0.18 9.33
C ALA A 154 4.81 -1.29 8.88
N LYS A 155 6.01 -1.78 8.61
CA LYS A 155 6.29 -3.17 8.18
C LYS A 155 6.80 -4.06 9.30
N ASP A 156 7.29 -3.45 10.39
CA ASP A 156 7.62 -4.11 11.66
C ASP A 156 8.51 -5.36 11.53
N GLN A 157 9.61 -5.25 10.77
CA GLN A 157 10.63 -6.30 10.68
C GLN A 157 11.23 -6.65 12.04
N ASP A 158 11.22 -5.69 12.97
CA ASP A 158 11.72 -5.85 14.34
C ASP A 158 11.02 -7.01 15.07
N THR A 159 9.69 -7.12 14.94
CA THR A 159 8.94 -8.21 15.54
C THR A 159 9.36 -9.57 14.99
N VAL A 160 9.66 -9.68 13.70
CA VAL A 160 10.13 -10.92 13.07
C VAL A 160 11.49 -11.33 13.62
N VAL A 161 12.43 -10.37 13.75
CA VAL A 161 13.77 -10.64 14.31
C VAL A 161 13.68 -11.03 15.80
N LYS A 162 12.85 -10.33 16.58
CA LYS A 162 12.60 -10.68 17.99
C LYS A 162 12.01 -12.08 18.15
N ALA A 163 11.03 -12.44 17.30
CA ALA A 163 10.45 -13.78 17.29
C ALA A 163 11.52 -14.84 16.98
N LEU A 164 12.41 -14.59 16.01
CA LEU A 164 13.53 -15.47 15.71
C LEU A 164 14.47 -15.65 16.91
N GLY A 165 14.71 -14.59 17.70
CA GLY A 165 15.51 -14.62 18.93
C GLY A 165 14.86 -15.46 20.04
N LEU A 166 13.54 -15.47 20.11
CA LEU A 166 12.79 -16.27 21.11
C LEU A 166 12.66 -17.75 20.72
N LEU A 167 12.87 -18.08 19.45
CA LEU A 167 12.82 -19.48 18.99
C LEU A 167 14.10 -20.22 19.44
N ASN A 168 13.94 -21.15 20.40
CA ASN A 168 14.98 -22.10 20.83
C ASN A 168 15.22 -23.19 19.77
N ASN A 169 15.15 -22.83 18.49
CA ASN A 169 15.27 -23.76 17.38
C ASN A 169 16.09 -23.13 16.25
N ASN A 170 17.24 -23.68 15.95
CA ASN A 170 18.14 -23.19 14.91
C ASN A 170 17.76 -23.62 13.49
N ASN A 171 16.62 -24.34 13.31
CA ASN A 171 16.18 -24.80 12.01
C ASN A 171 15.48 -23.72 11.16
N PHE A 172 15.40 -22.48 11.66
CA PHE A 172 14.77 -21.37 10.96
C PHE A 172 15.76 -20.24 10.73
N GLU A 173 15.66 -19.62 9.57
CA GLU A 173 16.30 -18.35 9.23
C GLU A 173 15.27 -17.40 8.63
N VAL A 174 15.54 -16.09 8.69
CA VAL A 174 14.68 -15.05 8.16
C VAL A 174 15.38 -14.36 7.01
N TRP A 175 14.67 -14.21 5.89
CA TRP A 175 15.14 -13.51 4.69
C TRP A 175 14.29 -12.27 4.44
N PHE A 176 14.92 -11.12 4.33
CA PHE A 176 14.26 -9.86 4.03
C PHE A 176 14.57 -9.43 2.59
N ALA A 177 13.56 -9.39 1.72
CA ALA A 177 13.65 -8.83 0.38
C ALA A 177 13.05 -7.42 0.37
N GLY A 178 13.91 -6.42 0.24
CA GLY A 178 13.55 -5.01 0.23
C GLY A 178 14.69 -4.13 0.71
N VAL A 179 14.49 -2.81 0.62
CA VAL A 179 15.41 -1.77 1.11
C VAL A 179 14.62 -0.69 1.84
N GLY A 180 15.28 0.11 2.67
CA GLY A 180 14.66 1.25 3.34
C GLY A 180 15.47 1.74 4.54
N ILE A 181 15.01 2.84 5.11
CA ILE A 181 15.75 3.59 6.14
C ILE A 181 15.97 2.83 7.45
N ARG A 182 15.12 1.83 7.73
CA ARG A 182 15.23 1.02 8.96
C ARG A 182 16.12 -0.22 8.81
N GLN A 183 16.68 -0.50 7.64
CA GLN A 183 17.46 -1.71 7.40
C GLN A 183 18.62 -1.87 8.38
N GLU A 184 19.37 -0.79 8.63
CA GLU A 184 20.49 -0.82 9.56
C GLU A 184 20.05 -1.06 11.02
N ILE A 185 18.91 -0.47 11.41
CA ILE A 185 18.34 -0.69 12.75
C ILE A 185 17.99 -2.17 12.95
N VAL A 186 17.36 -2.79 11.95
CA VAL A 186 16.98 -4.21 12.00
C VAL A 186 18.21 -5.13 12.04
N LYS A 187 19.30 -4.76 11.34
CA LYS A 187 20.56 -5.46 11.37
C LYS A 187 21.19 -5.42 12.76
N GLN A 188 21.34 -4.23 13.36
CA GLN A 188 21.84 -4.06 14.71
C GLN A 188 21.00 -4.81 15.75
N LEU A 189 19.66 -4.84 15.58
CA LEU A 189 18.78 -5.63 16.43
C LEU A 189 19.11 -7.13 16.33
N SER A 190 19.35 -7.66 15.13
CA SER A 190 19.69 -9.08 14.94
C SER A 190 21.03 -9.44 15.59
N GLU A 191 21.99 -8.52 15.56
CA GLU A 191 23.29 -8.66 16.22
C GLU A 191 23.14 -8.66 17.75
N SER A 192 22.35 -7.71 18.29
CA SER A 192 22.12 -7.59 19.74
C SER A 192 21.39 -8.81 20.34
N LEU A 193 20.57 -9.49 19.53
CA LEU A 193 19.86 -10.71 19.93
C LEU A 193 20.64 -12.00 19.62
N GLY A 194 21.85 -11.90 19.06
CA GLY A 194 22.69 -13.05 18.72
C GLY A 194 22.14 -13.94 17.61
N VAL A 195 21.32 -13.38 16.71
CA VAL A 195 20.66 -14.13 15.62
C VAL A 195 21.11 -13.69 14.22
N SER A 196 22.11 -12.83 14.10
CA SER A 196 22.58 -12.26 12.83
C SER A 196 22.90 -13.31 11.77
N GLU A 197 23.48 -14.46 12.17
CA GLU A 197 23.79 -15.58 11.28
C GLU A 197 22.53 -16.27 10.70
N ARG A 198 21.37 -15.98 11.25
CA ARG A 198 20.06 -16.50 10.80
C ARG A 198 19.21 -15.44 10.12
N VAL A 199 19.75 -14.24 9.86
CA VAL A 199 19.05 -13.14 9.18
C VAL A 199 19.80 -12.78 7.92
N ARG A 200 19.13 -12.83 6.77
CA ARG A 200 19.68 -12.47 5.46
C ARG A 200 18.94 -11.27 4.88
N PHE A 201 19.71 -10.32 4.36
CA PHE A 201 19.21 -9.13 3.68
C PHE A 201 19.45 -9.30 2.18
N LEU A 202 18.38 -9.58 1.41
CA LEU A 202 18.45 -9.87 -0.01
C LEU A 202 18.48 -8.59 -0.89
N GLY A 203 18.34 -7.41 -0.26
CA GLY A 203 18.25 -6.14 -0.98
C GLY A 203 16.95 -5.98 -1.79
N LEU A 204 16.95 -5.05 -2.73
CA LEU A 204 15.82 -4.83 -3.63
C LEU A 204 15.77 -5.97 -4.67
N ARG A 205 14.65 -6.67 -4.72
CA ARG A 205 14.38 -7.73 -5.70
C ARG A 205 13.26 -7.30 -6.64
N THR A 206 13.42 -7.54 -7.93
CA THR A 206 12.41 -7.29 -8.96
C THR A 206 11.78 -8.59 -9.48
N ASP A 207 12.35 -9.72 -9.11
CA ASP A 207 12.00 -11.08 -9.50
C ASP A 207 11.33 -11.86 -8.36
N ILE A 208 10.41 -11.19 -7.66
CA ILE A 208 9.72 -11.74 -6.47
C ILE A 208 9.10 -13.12 -6.71
N PRO A 209 8.50 -13.44 -7.88
CA PRO A 209 8.03 -14.81 -8.15
C PRO A 209 9.11 -15.89 -7.99
N ASN A 210 10.34 -15.62 -8.44
CA ASN A 210 11.48 -16.54 -8.35
C ASN A 210 11.97 -16.70 -6.89
N VAL A 211 11.88 -15.61 -6.11
CA VAL A 211 12.28 -15.61 -4.67
C VAL A 211 11.27 -16.35 -3.81
N LEU A 212 9.98 -16.36 -4.20
CA LEU A 212 8.88 -17.03 -3.50
C LEU A 212 8.78 -18.54 -3.83
N ARG A 213 9.40 -18.95 -4.90
CA ARG A 213 9.38 -20.31 -5.41
C ARG A 213 10.51 -21.16 -4.80
#